data_b0ca5190eaeb57c3e45486fd33bd00d4
#
_entry.id   b0ca5190eaeb57c3e45486fd33bd00d4
#
_cell.length_a   1.000
_cell.length_b   1.000
_cell.length_c   1.000
_cell.angle_alpha   90.00
_cell.angle_beta   90.00
_cell.angle_gamma   90.00
#
_symmetry.space_group_name_H-M   'P 1'
#
loop_
_entity.id
_entity.type
_entity.pdbx_description
1 polymer ?
#
loop_
_entity_poly.entity_id
_entity_poly.type
_entity_poly.pdbx_seq_one_letter_code
_entity_poly.pdbx_strand_id
1 'polypeptide(L)'
;MLAYRATAELKSGLNDAAMADCQTLAESYSMDAETYYLTGCVALAMDSYDEASSNFTEAYGEDATYDRAIQIYEAYLEKDMEADGTRYLEAALKTEPKNAEDYCNRGKVYYYMEDYSNAQKELTEAVNQKSTEGMLLLGMVYRAQGDTSNARSMYQQYVSADGSDPAKGYNGLSLCDMDDGSYDSALENISKGLEDASTEEMQDLLFNEIVVYEKKLDFSTALSKMQEYIKMFPDDENAAKELTFLQSRNGELSNDTASDTTENT
;
A
#
# COMPACT_ATOMS: atom_id res chain seq x y z
N MET A 1 -7.83 22.46 -14.19
CA MET A 1 -9.23 22.04 -13.86
C MET A 1 -9.64 20.75 -14.56
N LEU A 2 -9.43 20.60 -15.89
CA LEU A 2 -9.75 19.34 -16.60
C LEU A 2 -8.99 18.13 -16.02
N ALA A 3 -7.67 18.25 -15.77
CA ALA A 3 -6.90 17.14 -15.19
C ALA A 3 -7.44 16.66 -13.83
N TYR A 4 -7.82 17.57 -12.94
CA TYR A 4 -8.45 17.22 -11.67
C TYR A 4 -9.81 16.52 -11.83
N ARG A 5 -10.59 16.94 -12.86
CA ARG A 5 -11.86 16.29 -13.18
C ARG A 5 -11.62 14.88 -13.71
N ALA A 6 -10.72 14.72 -14.67
CA ALA A 6 -10.35 13.41 -15.21
C ALA A 6 -9.84 12.45 -14.12
N THR A 7 -9.02 12.94 -13.18
CA THR A 7 -8.58 12.14 -12.02
C THR A 7 -9.76 11.70 -11.14
N ALA A 8 -10.73 12.59 -10.87
CA ALA A 8 -11.91 12.26 -10.08
C ALA A 8 -12.84 11.27 -10.81
N GLU A 9 -12.99 11.45 -12.12
CA GLU A 9 -13.77 10.55 -12.97
C GLU A 9 -13.13 9.17 -13.04
N LEU A 10 -11.81 9.07 -13.20
CA LEU A 10 -11.06 7.81 -13.17
C LEU A 10 -11.28 7.09 -11.83
N LYS A 11 -11.11 7.77 -10.71
CA LYS A 11 -11.36 7.21 -9.36
C LYS A 11 -12.81 6.77 -9.15
N SER A 12 -13.75 7.33 -9.91
CA SER A 12 -15.18 6.97 -9.85
C SER A 12 -15.57 5.92 -10.89
N GLY A 13 -14.61 5.36 -11.64
CA GLY A 13 -14.86 4.38 -12.71
C GLY A 13 -15.52 4.97 -13.95
N LEU A 14 -15.58 6.30 -14.11
CA LEU A 14 -16.14 7.00 -15.26
C LEU A 14 -15.08 7.18 -16.37
N ASN A 15 -14.51 6.06 -16.81
CA ASN A 15 -13.31 6.03 -17.67
C ASN A 15 -13.51 6.73 -19.02
N ASP A 16 -14.69 6.60 -19.65
CA ASP A 16 -14.99 7.28 -20.93
C ASP A 16 -14.98 8.82 -20.75
N ALA A 17 -15.51 9.34 -19.64
CA ALA A 17 -15.51 10.76 -19.35
C ALA A 17 -14.08 11.25 -19.06
N ALA A 18 -13.32 10.52 -18.25
CA ALA A 18 -11.92 10.81 -17.96
C ALA A 18 -11.07 10.84 -19.26
N MET A 19 -11.28 9.90 -20.18
CA MET A 19 -10.58 9.88 -21.46
C MET A 19 -10.97 11.08 -22.35
N ALA A 20 -12.24 11.48 -22.37
CA ALA A 20 -12.68 12.66 -23.13
C ALA A 20 -12.02 13.95 -22.59
N ASP A 21 -11.82 14.04 -21.27
CA ASP A 21 -11.09 15.17 -20.65
C ASP A 21 -9.60 15.14 -20.99
N CYS A 22 -8.98 13.97 -20.99
CA CYS A 22 -7.58 13.80 -21.41
C CYS A 22 -7.39 14.21 -22.90
N GLN A 23 -8.29 13.82 -23.78
CA GLN A 23 -8.28 14.22 -25.18
C GLN A 23 -8.43 15.75 -25.34
N THR A 24 -9.34 16.36 -24.57
CA THR A 24 -9.50 17.82 -24.56
C THR A 24 -8.23 18.54 -24.07
N LEU A 25 -7.54 17.98 -23.09
CA LEU A 25 -6.24 18.48 -22.61
C LEU A 25 -5.20 18.41 -23.72
N ALA A 26 -5.09 17.28 -24.41
CA ALA A 26 -4.15 17.08 -25.52
C ALA A 26 -4.40 18.02 -26.70
N GLU A 27 -5.66 18.31 -27.00
CA GLU A 27 -6.04 19.20 -28.12
C GLU A 27 -5.86 20.69 -27.78
N SER A 28 -6.08 21.07 -26.52
CA SER A 28 -6.16 22.48 -26.11
C SER A 28 -4.87 23.00 -25.48
N TYR A 29 -4.00 22.11 -25.01
CA TYR A 29 -2.79 22.44 -24.26
C TYR A 29 -1.62 21.55 -24.71
N SER A 30 -0.39 21.96 -24.38
CA SER A 30 0.74 21.06 -24.51
C SER A 30 0.65 19.97 -23.44
N MET A 31 0.85 18.71 -23.85
CA MET A 31 0.98 17.60 -22.93
C MET A 31 2.26 17.77 -22.09
N ASP A 32 2.15 17.56 -20.81
CA ASP A 32 3.26 17.46 -19.86
C ASP A 32 3.31 16.05 -19.24
N ALA A 33 4.36 15.77 -18.48
CA ALA A 33 4.55 14.46 -17.84
C ALA A 33 3.33 14.01 -17.05
N GLU A 34 2.66 14.92 -16.34
CA GLU A 34 1.48 14.61 -15.53
C GLU A 34 0.26 14.26 -16.39
N THR A 35 0.05 15.01 -17.48
CA THR A 35 -1.05 14.76 -18.41
C THR A 35 -0.85 13.44 -19.17
N TYR A 36 0.38 13.13 -19.58
CA TYR A 36 0.72 11.83 -20.16
C TYR A 36 0.49 10.70 -19.15
N TYR A 37 0.94 10.86 -17.90
CA TYR A 37 0.73 9.86 -16.87
C TYR A 37 -0.77 9.59 -16.63
N LEU A 38 -1.57 10.65 -16.43
CA LEU A 38 -3.01 10.54 -16.24
C LEU A 38 -3.69 9.83 -17.43
N THR A 39 -3.34 10.22 -18.68
CA THR A 39 -3.88 9.58 -19.87
C THR A 39 -3.50 8.10 -19.93
N GLY A 40 -2.27 7.75 -19.53
CA GLY A 40 -1.82 6.37 -19.40
C GLY A 40 -2.65 5.57 -18.38
N CYS A 41 -2.93 6.14 -17.21
CA CYS A 41 -3.78 5.51 -16.18
C CYS A 41 -5.21 5.28 -16.70
N VAL A 42 -5.81 6.27 -17.38
CA VAL A 42 -7.17 6.14 -17.96
C VAL A 42 -7.18 5.06 -19.03
N ALA A 43 -6.20 5.06 -19.96
CA ALA A 43 -6.07 4.04 -21.00
C ALA A 43 -5.91 2.64 -20.39
N LEU A 44 -5.13 2.50 -19.30
CA LEU A 44 -4.95 1.26 -18.58
C LEU A 44 -6.26 0.78 -17.92
N ALA A 45 -7.04 1.70 -17.34
CA ALA A 45 -8.35 1.40 -16.78
C ALA A 45 -9.40 0.96 -17.84
N MET A 46 -9.20 1.37 -19.10
CA MET A 46 -10.00 0.98 -20.25
C MET A 46 -9.44 -0.25 -20.99
N ASP A 47 -8.45 -0.93 -20.42
CA ASP A 47 -7.73 -2.06 -21.02
C ASP A 47 -7.08 -1.76 -22.39
N SER A 48 -6.80 -0.46 -22.64
CA SER A 48 -6.11 0.03 -23.86
C SER A 48 -4.58 0.01 -23.64
N TYR A 49 -4.00 -1.18 -23.52
CA TYR A 49 -2.62 -1.39 -23.06
C TYR A 49 -1.54 -0.72 -23.92
N ASP A 50 -1.71 -0.71 -25.26
CA ASP A 50 -0.77 -0.06 -26.17
C ASP A 50 -0.76 1.47 -25.97
N GLU A 51 -1.93 2.06 -25.79
CA GLU A 51 -2.10 3.49 -25.52
C GLU A 51 -1.53 3.86 -24.14
N ALA A 52 -1.81 3.04 -23.11
CA ALA A 52 -1.25 3.21 -21.78
C ALA A 52 0.28 3.18 -21.82
N SER A 53 0.87 2.17 -22.49
CA SER A 53 2.32 2.02 -22.64
C SER A 53 2.96 3.21 -23.37
N SER A 54 2.31 3.73 -24.42
CA SER A 54 2.78 4.90 -25.16
C SER A 54 2.79 6.14 -24.25
N ASN A 55 1.69 6.41 -23.56
CA ASN A 55 1.57 7.58 -22.69
C ASN A 55 2.52 7.51 -21.48
N PHE A 56 2.68 6.35 -20.84
CA PHE A 56 3.67 6.19 -19.77
C PHE A 56 5.11 6.37 -20.25
N THR A 57 5.41 5.99 -21.49
CA THR A 57 6.73 6.21 -22.07
C THR A 57 7.00 7.70 -22.26
N GLU A 58 6.04 8.47 -22.76
CA GLU A 58 6.15 9.93 -22.86
C GLU A 58 6.22 10.58 -21.47
N ALA A 59 5.38 10.15 -20.50
CA ALA A 59 5.42 10.66 -19.13
C ALA A 59 6.80 10.49 -18.48
N TYR A 60 7.39 9.31 -18.60
CA TYR A 60 8.72 9.06 -18.08
C TYR A 60 9.81 9.76 -18.90
N GLY A 61 9.61 9.95 -20.20
CA GLY A 61 10.53 10.70 -21.06
C GLY A 61 10.65 12.18 -20.68
N GLU A 62 9.53 12.79 -20.30
CA GLU A 62 9.46 14.19 -19.85
C GLU A 62 9.94 14.37 -18.40
N ASP A 63 9.70 13.37 -17.54
CA ASP A 63 10.04 13.39 -16.11
C ASP A 63 10.65 12.05 -15.68
N ALA A 64 11.94 11.86 -15.97
CA ALA A 64 12.68 10.63 -15.67
C ALA A 64 13.18 10.60 -14.22
N THR A 65 12.24 10.70 -13.27
CA THR A 65 12.49 10.62 -11.82
C THR A 65 12.20 9.23 -11.25
N TYR A 66 12.71 8.95 -10.05
CA TYR A 66 12.34 7.75 -9.29
C TYR A 66 10.84 7.72 -9.01
N ASP A 67 10.25 8.87 -8.60
CA ASP A 67 8.84 8.97 -8.28
C ASP A 67 7.96 8.65 -9.48
N ARG A 68 8.28 9.18 -10.67
CA ARG A 68 7.53 8.88 -11.89
C ARG A 68 7.62 7.40 -12.26
N ALA A 69 8.79 6.78 -12.12
CA ALA A 69 8.97 5.36 -12.37
C ALA A 69 8.12 4.50 -11.42
N ILE A 70 8.10 4.86 -10.13
CA ILE A 70 7.32 4.17 -9.10
C ILE A 70 5.82 4.32 -9.38
N GLN A 71 5.34 5.54 -9.68
CA GLN A 71 3.93 5.78 -10.02
C GLN A 71 3.47 4.93 -11.21
N ILE A 72 4.28 4.86 -12.27
CA ILE A 72 3.96 4.05 -13.44
C ILE A 72 3.95 2.55 -13.09
N TYR A 73 4.91 2.09 -12.28
CA TYR A 73 4.95 0.72 -11.82
C TYR A 73 3.70 0.37 -10.98
N GLU A 74 3.34 1.24 -10.03
CA GLU A 74 2.14 1.06 -9.18
C GLU A 74 0.86 1.00 -10.02
N ALA A 75 0.73 1.84 -11.06
CA ALA A 75 -0.42 1.79 -11.97
C ALA A 75 -0.52 0.44 -12.72
N TYR A 76 0.60 -0.13 -13.16
CA TYR A 76 0.62 -1.46 -13.78
C TYR A 76 0.36 -2.57 -12.75
N LEU A 77 0.86 -2.43 -11.52
CA LEU A 77 0.67 -3.38 -10.43
C LEU A 77 -0.82 -3.55 -10.09
N GLU A 78 -1.60 -2.47 -10.07
CA GLU A 78 -3.06 -2.50 -9.86
C GLU A 78 -3.81 -3.35 -10.91
N LYS A 79 -3.18 -3.64 -12.04
CA LYS A 79 -3.71 -4.47 -13.13
C LYS A 79 -3.02 -5.83 -13.24
N ASP A 80 -2.26 -6.26 -12.24
CA ASP A 80 -1.45 -7.48 -12.28
C ASP A 80 -0.45 -7.54 -13.46
N MET A 81 0.03 -6.36 -13.92
CA MET A 81 0.94 -6.19 -15.06
C MET A 81 2.35 -5.74 -14.63
N GLU A 82 2.88 -6.32 -13.58
CA GLU A 82 4.16 -5.93 -12.96
C GLU A 82 5.33 -5.89 -13.95
N ALA A 83 5.37 -6.84 -14.89
CA ALA A 83 6.46 -6.92 -15.88
C ALA A 83 6.54 -5.68 -16.79
N ASP A 84 5.40 -5.07 -17.12
CA ASP A 84 5.35 -3.87 -17.95
C ASP A 84 5.81 -2.62 -17.17
N GLY A 85 5.54 -2.58 -15.87
CA GLY A 85 5.99 -1.52 -14.95
C GLY A 85 7.47 -1.61 -14.62
N THR A 86 8.02 -2.81 -14.44
CA THR A 86 9.40 -3.06 -13.99
C THR A 86 10.45 -2.36 -14.85
N ARG A 87 10.24 -2.23 -16.16
CA ARG A 87 11.15 -1.52 -17.05
C ARG A 87 11.41 -0.06 -16.66
N TYR A 88 10.43 0.62 -16.06
CA TYR A 88 10.58 2.00 -15.58
C TYR A 88 11.41 2.06 -14.30
N LEU A 89 11.21 1.07 -13.40
CA LEU A 89 12.06 0.91 -12.21
C LEU A 89 13.53 0.68 -12.61
N GLU A 90 13.78 -0.23 -13.56
CA GLU A 90 15.12 -0.49 -14.11
C GLU A 90 15.72 0.75 -14.79
N ALA A 91 14.89 1.56 -15.45
CA ALA A 91 15.35 2.79 -16.07
C ALA A 91 15.75 3.84 -15.02
N ALA A 92 14.97 3.98 -13.94
CA ALA A 92 15.27 4.90 -12.85
C ALA A 92 16.58 4.56 -12.12
N LEU A 93 16.90 3.26 -11.96
CA LEU A 93 18.16 2.81 -11.33
C LEU A 93 19.43 3.23 -12.07
N LYS A 94 19.34 3.69 -13.31
CA LYS A 94 20.48 4.23 -14.06
C LYS A 94 20.89 5.62 -13.57
N THR A 95 20.03 6.30 -12.81
CA THR A 95 20.29 7.59 -12.20
C THR A 95 20.95 7.38 -10.84
N GLU A 96 22.07 8.07 -10.59
CA GLU A 96 22.73 8.02 -9.28
C GLU A 96 22.05 8.95 -8.28
N PRO A 97 21.80 8.51 -7.04
CA PRO A 97 21.19 9.32 -6.00
C PRO A 97 22.13 10.44 -5.54
N LYS A 98 21.58 11.61 -5.22
CA LYS A 98 22.33 12.82 -4.85
C LYS A 98 22.03 13.30 -3.42
N ASN A 99 20.92 12.90 -2.85
CA ASN A 99 20.43 13.35 -1.55
C ASN A 99 19.62 12.24 -0.86
N ALA A 100 19.20 12.49 0.37
CA ALA A 100 18.47 11.51 1.18
C ALA A 100 17.16 11.03 0.52
N GLU A 101 16.45 11.91 -0.19
CA GLU A 101 15.21 11.59 -0.89
C GLU A 101 15.49 10.66 -2.08
N ASP A 102 16.50 10.93 -2.89
CA ASP A 102 16.91 10.04 -3.98
C ASP A 102 17.29 8.64 -3.46
N TYR A 103 18.00 8.57 -2.31
CA TYR A 103 18.33 7.29 -1.66
C TYR A 103 17.09 6.57 -1.16
N CYS A 104 16.09 7.28 -0.59
CA CYS A 104 14.81 6.69 -0.22
C CYS A 104 14.10 6.11 -1.43
N ASN A 105 13.94 6.91 -2.48
CA ASN A 105 13.22 6.52 -3.68
C ASN A 105 13.91 5.35 -4.39
N ARG A 106 15.24 5.36 -4.48
CA ARG A 106 16.02 4.24 -5.04
C ARG A 106 15.89 2.98 -4.18
N GLY A 107 15.85 3.13 -2.87
CA GLY A 107 15.57 2.04 -1.94
C GLY A 107 14.16 1.47 -2.12
N LYS A 108 13.15 2.33 -2.32
CA LYS A 108 11.77 1.94 -2.64
C LYS A 108 11.70 1.19 -3.99
N VAL A 109 12.44 1.64 -5.00
CA VAL A 109 12.56 0.93 -6.29
C VAL A 109 13.10 -0.49 -6.08
N TYR A 110 14.20 -0.65 -5.35
CA TYR A 110 14.75 -1.98 -5.06
C TYR A 110 13.79 -2.84 -4.21
N TYR A 111 13.01 -2.23 -3.32
CA TYR A 111 12.00 -2.94 -2.54
C TYR A 111 10.91 -3.54 -3.43
N TYR A 112 10.37 -2.77 -4.39
CA TYR A 112 9.40 -3.28 -5.38
C TYR A 112 9.98 -4.36 -6.29
N MET A 113 11.27 -4.32 -6.57
CA MET A 113 11.98 -5.37 -7.30
C MET A 113 12.37 -6.57 -6.43
N GLU A 114 11.96 -6.60 -5.16
CA GLU A 114 12.32 -7.62 -4.16
C GLU A 114 13.84 -7.77 -3.92
N ASP A 115 14.65 -6.82 -4.41
CA ASP A 115 16.08 -6.76 -4.11
C ASP A 115 16.30 -6.09 -2.75
N TYR A 116 15.89 -6.79 -1.69
CA TYR A 116 15.96 -6.28 -0.33
C TYR A 116 17.39 -5.97 0.13
N SER A 117 18.39 -6.59 -0.47
CA SER A 117 19.80 -6.33 -0.14
C SER A 117 20.23 -4.94 -0.60
N ASN A 118 19.92 -4.57 -1.85
CA ASN A 118 20.20 -3.24 -2.36
C ASN A 118 19.25 -2.19 -1.75
N ALA A 119 17.97 -2.52 -1.52
CA ALA A 119 17.04 -1.66 -0.81
C ALA A 119 17.58 -1.26 0.57
N GLN A 120 18.03 -2.23 1.36
CA GLN A 120 18.62 -1.99 2.69
C GLN A 120 19.84 -1.07 2.61
N LYS A 121 20.72 -1.25 1.63
CA LYS A 121 21.91 -0.42 1.45
C LYS A 121 21.53 1.04 1.18
N GLU A 122 20.67 1.28 0.20
CA GLU A 122 20.24 2.62 -0.18
C GLU A 122 19.47 3.31 0.96
N LEU A 123 18.55 2.61 1.60
CA LEU A 123 17.78 3.16 2.71
C LEU A 123 18.64 3.41 3.97
N THR A 124 19.67 2.60 4.20
CA THR A 124 20.63 2.89 5.27
C THR A 124 21.35 4.23 5.02
N GLU A 125 21.70 4.52 3.78
CA GLU A 125 22.30 5.80 3.43
C GLU A 125 21.31 6.96 3.60
N ALA A 126 20.03 6.78 3.23
CA ALA A 126 18.97 7.75 3.51
C ALA A 126 18.83 8.05 5.02
N VAL A 127 18.83 7.01 5.86
CA VAL A 127 18.77 7.14 7.32
C VAL A 127 20.00 7.85 7.88
N ASN A 128 21.19 7.56 7.38
CA ASN A 128 22.43 8.27 7.74
C ASN A 128 22.34 9.77 7.43
N GLN A 129 21.60 10.14 6.39
CA GLN A 129 21.30 11.53 6.03
C GLN A 129 20.06 12.08 6.74
N LYS A 130 19.55 11.37 7.77
CA LYS A 130 18.42 11.75 8.63
C LYS A 130 17.06 11.78 7.93
N SER A 131 16.86 10.94 6.94
CA SER A 131 15.55 10.75 6.32
C SER A 131 14.62 10.02 7.30
N THR A 132 13.52 10.67 7.67
CA THR A 132 12.44 10.03 8.45
C THR A 132 11.75 8.95 7.62
N GLU A 133 11.43 9.24 6.35
CA GLU A 133 10.84 8.25 5.45
C GLU A 133 11.77 7.04 5.24
N GLY A 134 13.08 7.26 5.16
CA GLY A 134 14.07 6.18 5.09
C GLY A 134 13.99 5.22 6.27
N MET A 135 13.65 5.69 7.48
CA MET A 135 13.45 4.81 8.64
C MET A 135 12.23 3.91 8.46
N LEU A 136 11.11 4.46 7.96
CA LEU A 136 9.90 3.69 7.68
C LEU A 136 10.16 2.59 6.65
N LEU A 137 10.72 2.98 5.50
CA LEU A 137 11.01 2.05 4.40
C LEU A 137 12.06 0.99 4.79
N LEU A 138 13.08 1.38 5.57
CA LEU A 138 14.09 0.43 6.05
C LEU A 138 13.48 -0.59 7.03
N GLY A 139 12.52 -0.15 7.86
CA GLY A 139 11.71 -1.04 8.69
C GLY A 139 10.94 -2.07 7.85
N MET A 140 10.31 -1.64 6.75
CA MET A 140 9.62 -2.54 5.82
C MET A 140 10.58 -3.55 5.19
N VAL A 141 11.76 -3.12 4.76
CA VAL A 141 12.79 -4.00 4.17
C VAL A 141 13.26 -5.05 5.19
N TYR A 142 13.58 -4.65 6.42
CA TYR A 142 13.98 -5.60 7.46
C TYR A 142 12.88 -6.62 7.76
N ARG A 143 11.61 -6.17 7.80
CA ARG A 143 10.48 -7.08 7.99
C ARG A 143 10.35 -8.06 6.83
N ALA A 144 10.49 -7.61 5.57
CA ALA A 144 10.47 -8.47 4.39
C ALA A 144 11.61 -9.51 4.38
N GLN A 145 12.75 -9.17 4.98
CA GLN A 145 13.88 -10.10 5.19
C GLN A 145 13.67 -11.04 6.40
N GLY A 146 12.59 -10.88 7.18
CA GLY A 146 12.34 -11.64 8.42
C GLY A 146 13.13 -11.15 9.62
N ASP A 147 13.79 -10.00 9.52
CA ASP A 147 14.53 -9.39 10.63
C ASP A 147 13.62 -8.45 11.45
N THR A 148 12.69 -9.06 12.18
CA THR A 148 11.69 -8.36 12.99
C THR A 148 12.33 -7.44 14.04
N SER A 149 13.50 -7.81 14.57
CA SER A 149 14.21 -7.00 15.57
C SER A 149 14.68 -5.66 15.02
N ASN A 150 15.34 -5.65 13.86
CA ASN A 150 15.79 -4.43 13.23
C ASN A 150 14.60 -3.63 12.65
N ALA A 151 13.58 -4.30 12.09
CA ALA A 151 12.35 -3.67 11.67
C ALA A 151 11.70 -2.86 12.81
N ARG A 152 11.51 -3.48 13.97
CA ARG A 152 10.97 -2.86 15.18
C ARG A 152 11.78 -1.65 15.61
N SER A 153 13.12 -1.76 15.60
CA SER A 153 14.02 -0.64 15.94
C SER A 153 13.80 0.56 15.00
N MET A 154 13.65 0.31 13.70
CA MET A 154 13.41 1.38 12.71
C MET A 154 12.04 2.03 12.91
N TYR A 155 10.99 1.27 13.12
CA TYR A 155 9.66 1.81 13.37
C TYR A 155 9.58 2.61 14.67
N GLN A 156 10.27 2.17 15.75
CA GLN A 156 10.36 2.93 17.01
C GLN A 156 11.08 4.28 16.83
N GLN A 157 12.17 4.29 16.05
CA GLN A 157 12.86 5.53 15.70
C GLN A 157 11.98 6.45 14.87
N TYR A 158 11.26 5.87 13.88
CA TYR A 158 10.32 6.61 13.04
C TYR A 158 9.21 7.29 13.87
N VAL A 159 8.52 6.55 14.74
CA VAL A 159 7.47 7.10 15.63
C VAL A 159 7.99 8.27 16.49
N SER A 160 9.27 8.24 16.86
CA SER A 160 9.89 9.26 17.72
C SER A 160 10.51 10.42 16.94
N ALA A 161 10.53 10.35 15.62
CA ALA A 161 11.16 11.35 14.76
C ALA A 161 10.25 12.55 14.50
N ASP A 162 10.83 13.75 14.46
CA ASP A 162 10.10 14.96 14.08
C ASP A 162 9.59 14.84 12.63
N GLY A 163 8.32 15.19 12.42
CA GLY A 163 7.67 15.14 11.10
C GLY A 163 7.31 13.74 10.62
N SER A 164 7.40 12.72 11.49
CA SER A 164 6.85 11.39 11.21
C SER A 164 5.33 11.40 11.24
N ASP A 165 4.76 10.37 10.65
CA ASP A 165 3.37 10.00 10.81
C ASP A 165 3.29 8.81 11.79
N PRO A 166 2.91 9.05 13.07
CA PRO A 166 2.92 7.99 14.06
C PRO A 166 2.05 6.79 13.70
N ALA A 167 0.94 6.99 12.97
CA ALA A 167 0.05 5.91 12.56
C ALA A 167 0.77 4.87 11.70
N LYS A 168 1.58 5.29 10.72
CA LYS A 168 2.40 4.39 9.89
C LYS A 168 3.43 3.61 10.71
N GLY A 169 4.07 4.30 11.65
CA GLY A 169 5.05 3.66 12.53
C GLY A 169 4.42 2.62 13.45
N TYR A 170 3.28 2.94 14.07
CA TYR A 170 2.53 1.99 14.90
C TYR A 170 1.94 0.83 14.07
N ASN A 171 1.53 1.07 12.84
CA ASN A 171 1.15 0.00 11.93
C ASN A 171 2.33 -0.96 11.69
N GLY A 172 3.52 -0.44 11.39
CA GLY A 172 4.74 -1.24 11.25
C GLY A 172 5.09 -2.04 12.52
N LEU A 173 4.96 -1.43 13.70
CA LEU A 173 5.15 -2.12 14.99
C LEU A 173 4.13 -3.23 15.22
N SER A 174 2.86 -3.00 14.90
CA SER A 174 1.81 -4.01 15.01
C SER A 174 2.08 -5.21 14.12
N LEU A 175 2.52 -4.98 12.89
CA LEU A 175 2.90 -6.03 11.96
C LEU A 175 4.09 -6.86 12.46
N CYS A 176 5.10 -6.23 13.08
CA CYS A 176 6.20 -6.94 13.75
C CYS A 176 5.69 -7.79 14.92
N ASP A 177 4.74 -7.28 15.72
CA ASP A 177 4.13 -8.04 16.81
C ASP A 177 3.31 -9.24 16.31
N MET A 178 2.61 -9.07 15.18
CA MET A 178 1.89 -10.16 14.52
C MET A 178 2.84 -11.26 14.02
N ASP A 179 3.95 -10.87 13.40
CA ASP A 179 4.98 -11.80 12.92
C ASP A 179 5.61 -12.61 14.08
N ASP A 180 5.78 -11.96 15.25
CA ASP A 180 6.29 -12.60 16.46
C ASP A 180 5.20 -13.37 17.26
N GLY A 181 3.93 -13.33 16.83
CA GLY A 181 2.80 -13.94 17.56
C GLY A 181 2.39 -13.20 18.84
N SER A 182 2.85 -11.98 19.02
CA SER A 182 2.58 -11.11 20.18
C SER A 182 1.28 -10.32 19.99
N TYR A 183 0.16 -11.01 19.81
CA TYR A 183 -1.10 -10.44 19.37
C TYR A 183 -1.67 -9.33 20.29
N ASP A 184 -1.50 -9.43 21.61
CA ASP A 184 -1.96 -8.39 22.52
C ASP A 184 -1.17 -7.09 22.33
N SER A 185 0.14 -7.19 22.13
CA SER A 185 1.00 -6.03 21.80
C SER A 185 0.63 -5.44 20.43
N ALA A 186 0.30 -6.29 19.45
CA ALA A 186 -0.19 -5.83 18.14
C ALA A 186 -1.46 -4.97 18.28
N LEU A 187 -2.44 -5.41 19.09
CA LEU A 187 -3.66 -4.65 19.36
C LEU A 187 -3.37 -3.32 20.08
N GLU A 188 -2.41 -3.29 21.01
CA GLU A 188 -1.98 -2.04 21.67
C GLU A 188 -1.36 -1.05 20.67
N ASN A 189 -0.52 -1.52 19.75
CA ASN A 189 0.09 -0.67 18.73
C ASN A 189 -0.95 -0.20 17.71
N ILE A 190 -1.89 -1.06 17.28
CA ILE A 190 -3.01 -0.67 16.43
C ILE A 190 -3.84 0.44 17.11
N SER A 191 -4.18 0.27 18.39
CA SER A 191 -4.93 1.29 19.13
C SER A 191 -4.23 2.64 19.17
N LYS A 192 -2.90 2.65 19.37
CA LYS A 192 -2.08 3.88 19.34
C LYS A 192 -2.05 4.52 17.95
N GLY A 193 -1.94 3.68 16.90
CA GLY A 193 -1.95 4.18 15.53
C GLY A 193 -3.28 4.84 15.14
N LEU A 194 -4.39 4.33 15.67
CA LEU A 194 -5.73 4.86 15.40
C LEU A 194 -6.02 6.22 16.06
N GLU A 195 -5.23 6.68 17.03
CA GLU A 195 -5.49 7.94 17.73
C GLU A 195 -5.45 9.16 16.80
N ASP A 196 -4.51 9.16 15.83
CA ASP A 196 -4.31 10.28 14.90
C ASP A 196 -4.26 9.83 13.42
N ALA A 197 -4.79 8.63 13.10
CA ALA A 197 -4.75 8.07 11.76
C ALA A 197 -5.60 8.86 10.76
N SER A 198 -5.07 9.07 9.56
CA SER A 198 -5.86 9.46 8.39
C SER A 198 -6.85 8.36 8.00
N THR A 199 -7.76 8.63 7.06
CA THR A 199 -8.71 7.61 6.59
C THR A 199 -8.01 6.39 5.98
N GLU A 200 -6.94 6.60 5.23
CA GLU A 200 -6.16 5.52 4.60
C GLU A 200 -5.46 4.66 5.65
N GLU A 201 -4.76 5.28 6.60
CA GLU A 201 -4.08 4.57 7.68
C GLU A 201 -5.05 3.86 8.63
N MET A 202 -6.23 4.45 8.85
CA MET A 202 -7.31 3.82 9.62
C MET A 202 -7.79 2.55 8.93
N GLN A 203 -7.89 2.54 7.60
CA GLN A 203 -8.26 1.37 6.82
C GLN A 203 -7.30 0.21 7.09
N ASP A 204 -6.00 0.45 6.93
CA ASP A 204 -4.96 -0.55 7.18
C ASP A 204 -4.96 -1.07 8.62
N LEU A 205 -5.01 -0.15 9.59
CA LEU A 205 -4.97 -0.49 11.01
C LEU A 205 -6.18 -1.32 11.46
N LEU A 206 -7.39 -0.95 11.01
CA LEU A 206 -8.61 -1.68 11.33
C LEU A 206 -8.64 -3.06 10.65
N PHE A 207 -8.13 -3.17 9.42
CA PHE A 207 -8.00 -4.46 8.77
C PHE A 207 -7.00 -5.36 9.52
N ASN A 208 -5.85 -4.82 9.93
CA ASN A 208 -4.88 -5.54 10.74
C ASN A 208 -5.45 -5.97 12.09
N GLU A 209 -6.31 -5.16 12.73
CA GLU A 209 -7.02 -5.55 13.96
C GLU A 209 -7.86 -6.83 13.74
N ILE A 210 -8.57 -6.91 12.63
CA ILE A 210 -9.36 -8.10 12.26
C ILE A 210 -8.44 -9.31 12.11
N VAL A 211 -7.36 -9.17 11.35
CA VAL A 211 -6.37 -10.25 11.15
C VAL A 211 -5.76 -10.71 12.48
N VAL A 212 -5.51 -9.81 13.44
CA VAL A 212 -5.05 -10.20 14.78
C VAL A 212 -6.05 -11.10 15.48
N TYR A 213 -7.35 -10.78 15.46
CA TYR A 213 -8.38 -11.63 16.08
C TYR A 213 -8.51 -12.97 15.36
N GLU A 214 -8.33 -13.04 14.05
CA GLU A 214 -8.26 -14.31 13.31
C GLU A 214 -7.07 -15.17 13.76
N LYS A 215 -5.89 -14.56 13.87
CA LYS A 215 -4.69 -15.25 14.38
C LYS A 215 -4.84 -15.75 15.82
N LYS A 216 -5.64 -15.05 16.64
CA LYS A 216 -6.05 -15.50 17.99
C LYS A 216 -7.14 -16.58 17.95
N LEU A 217 -7.65 -16.95 16.78
CA LEU A 217 -8.79 -17.85 16.58
C LEU A 217 -10.10 -17.32 17.19
N ASP A 218 -10.19 -16.03 17.47
CA ASP A 218 -11.42 -15.36 17.93
C ASP A 218 -12.23 -14.87 16.72
N PHE A 219 -12.78 -15.83 15.98
CA PHE A 219 -13.56 -15.55 14.77
C PHE A 219 -14.85 -14.77 15.05
N SER A 220 -15.39 -14.84 16.27
CA SER A 220 -16.56 -14.06 16.66
C SER A 220 -16.26 -12.57 16.70
N THR A 221 -15.16 -12.20 17.36
CA THR A 221 -14.74 -10.80 17.42
C THR A 221 -14.25 -10.31 16.06
N ALA A 222 -13.49 -11.12 15.30
CA ALA A 222 -13.07 -10.79 13.94
C ALA A 222 -14.26 -10.49 13.03
N LEU A 223 -15.31 -11.33 13.07
CA LEU A 223 -16.54 -11.14 12.30
C LEU A 223 -17.26 -9.82 12.68
N SER A 224 -17.37 -9.52 13.96
CA SER A 224 -17.99 -8.26 14.42
C SER A 224 -17.22 -7.04 13.91
N LYS A 225 -15.88 -7.07 14.01
CA LYS A 225 -14.99 -6.01 13.51
C LYS A 225 -15.09 -5.86 11.99
N MET A 226 -15.13 -6.97 11.25
CA MET A 226 -15.29 -6.94 9.78
C MET A 226 -16.64 -6.33 9.37
N GLN A 227 -17.71 -6.61 10.10
CA GLN A 227 -19.02 -5.99 9.85
C GLN A 227 -19.04 -4.48 10.12
N GLU A 228 -18.21 -3.98 11.04
CA GLU A 228 -18.01 -2.54 11.27
C GLU A 228 -17.14 -1.94 10.19
N TYR A 229 -16.05 -2.61 9.81
CA TYR A 229 -15.11 -2.19 8.76
C TYR A 229 -15.81 -1.95 7.41
N ILE A 230 -16.65 -2.89 6.94
CA ILE A 230 -17.35 -2.77 5.64
C ILE A 230 -18.34 -1.59 5.63
N LYS A 231 -18.89 -1.18 6.78
CA LYS A 231 -19.73 0.02 6.83
C LYS A 231 -18.95 1.31 6.61
N MET A 232 -17.68 1.32 7.01
CA MET A 232 -16.76 2.46 6.83
C MET A 232 -16.11 2.45 5.44
N PHE A 233 -15.79 1.25 4.93
CA PHE A 233 -15.08 1.04 3.66
C PHE A 233 -15.87 0.08 2.74
N PRO A 234 -17.04 0.52 2.22
CA PRO A 234 -17.95 -0.35 1.46
C PRO A 234 -17.40 -0.77 0.10
N ASP A 235 -16.41 -0.04 -0.42
CA ASP A 235 -15.81 -0.29 -1.74
C ASP A 235 -14.59 -1.22 -1.67
N ASP A 236 -14.23 -1.74 -0.47
CA ASP A 236 -13.14 -2.70 -0.32
C ASP A 236 -13.60 -4.12 -0.72
N GLU A 237 -13.24 -4.51 -1.93
CA GLU A 237 -13.59 -5.82 -2.49
C GLU A 237 -12.98 -7.00 -1.71
N ASN A 238 -11.82 -6.81 -1.08
CA ASN A 238 -11.17 -7.85 -0.29
C ASN A 238 -11.91 -8.09 1.03
N ALA A 239 -12.42 -7.03 1.65
CA ALA A 239 -13.23 -7.13 2.86
C ALA A 239 -14.51 -7.96 2.64
N ALA A 240 -15.13 -7.89 1.46
CA ALA A 240 -16.31 -8.70 1.14
C ALA A 240 -15.99 -10.20 1.08
N LYS A 241 -14.82 -10.57 0.58
CA LYS A 241 -14.34 -11.97 0.56
C LYS A 241 -14.03 -12.45 1.97
N GLU A 242 -13.34 -11.62 2.76
CA GLU A 242 -12.97 -11.93 4.15
C GLU A 242 -14.20 -12.06 5.05
N LEU A 243 -15.23 -11.22 4.88
CA LEU A 243 -16.50 -11.36 5.58
C LEU A 243 -17.12 -12.74 5.36
N THR A 244 -17.14 -13.23 4.12
CA THR A 244 -17.68 -14.53 3.77
C THR A 244 -16.90 -15.67 4.46
N PHE A 245 -15.57 -15.56 4.49
CA PHE A 245 -14.71 -16.51 5.20
C PHE A 245 -15.02 -16.53 6.70
N LEU A 246 -15.07 -15.36 7.35
CA LEU A 246 -15.35 -15.25 8.79
C LEU A 246 -16.74 -15.74 9.19
N GLN A 247 -17.76 -15.51 8.34
CA GLN A 247 -19.11 -16.05 8.54
C GLN A 247 -19.11 -17.58 8.55
N SER A 248 -18.39 -18.21 7.61
CA SER A 248 -18.23 -19.65 7.54
C SER A 248 -17.58 -20.21 8.80
N ARG A 249 -16.43 -19.65 9.20
CA ARG A 249 -15.68 -20.10 10.38
C ARG A 249 -16.45 -19.94 11.69
N ASN A 250 -17.16 -18.83 11.84
CA ASN A 250 -18.00 -18.62 13.03
C ASN A 250 -19.21 -19.56 13.05
N GLY A 251 -19.77 -19.92 11.90
CA GLY A 251 -20.86 -20.90 11.78
C GLY A 251 -20.41 -22.33 12.10
N GLU A 252 -19.21 -22.75 11.69
CA GLU A 252 -18.63 -24.05 12.03
C GLU A 252 -18.41 -24.19 13.54
N LEU A 253 -17.82 -23.18 14.21
CA LEU A 253 -17.62 -23.19 15.65
C LEU A 253 -18.93 -23.24 16.45
N SER A 254 -19.98 -22.57 15.98
CA SER A 254 -21.28 -22.58 16.61
C SER A 254 -21.97 -23.95 16.54
N ASN A 255 -21.71 -24.71 15.46
CA ASN A 255 -22.24 -26.07 15.29
C ASN A 255 -21.50 -27.09 16.15
N ASP A 256 -20.15 -26.96 16.26
CA ASP A 256 -19.33 -27.87 17.09
C ASP A 256 -19.69 -27.73 18.59
N THR A 257 -19.88 -26.48 19.07
CA THR A 257 -20.33 -26.24 20.47
C THR A 257 -21.74 -26.75 20.75
N ALA A 258 -22.63 -26.76 19.75
CA ALA A 258 -23.97 -27.28 19.87
C ALA A 258 -24.01 -28.84 19.91
N SER A 259 -23.06 -29.50 19.23
CA SER A 259 -22.98 -30.98 19.23
C SER A 259 -22.43 -31.54 20.56
N ASP A 260 -21.49 -30.83 21.19
CA ASP A 260 -20.87 -31.29 22.46
C ASP A 260 -21.82 -31.18 23.66
N THR A 261 -22.85 -30.34 23.60
CA THR A 261 -23.86 -30.17 24.64
C THR A 261 -24.97 -31.23 24.57
N THR A 262 -25.10 -32.00 23.48
CA THR A 262 -26.14 -33.00 23.30
C THR A 262 -25.69 -34.43 23.67
N GLU A 263 -24.40 -34.69 23.90
CA GLU A 263 -23.88 -36.01 24.31
C GLU A 263 -23.80 -36.21 25.83
N ASN A 264 -24.16 -35.23 26.66
CA ASN A 264 -24.11 -35.30 28.13
C ASN A 264 -25.52 -35.21 28.81
N THR A 265 -26.58 -35.64 28.15
CA THR A 265 -27.90 -35.88 28.72
C THR A 265 -28.31 -37.32 28.38
#